data_053df684f428a82c3d10aa4f5caf7890
#
_entry.id   053df684f428a82c3d10aa4f5caf7890
#
_cell.length_a   1.000
_cell.length_b   1.000
_cell.length_c   1.000
_cell.angle_alpha   90.00
_cell.angle_beta   90.00
_cell.angle_gamma   90.00
#
_symmetry.space_group_name_H-M   'P 1'
#
loop_
_entity.id
_entity.type
_entity.pdbx_description
1 polymer ?
#
loop_
_entity_poly.entity_id
_entity_poly.type
_entity_poly.pdbx_seq_one_letter_code
_entity_poly.pdbx_strand_id
1 'polypeptide(L)'
;MNHIHTERDGAVGIIAIARGEHFNSLDVATARDLRKAGLGYARDRAIRAVVLRGINGVFCSGADLKYVRAGGDTADLSYLKPAGADSTGGGFGEPFKQILEYLHSTISEIKRAPKPFIAAVDGIAAAGGFGLAMACDLVVASERASFEWAYSKTGLTGAESSTFFLPRLVGLRRAMELVLLNPRLDAKRALEMGLVNAVYPAARFEEETMAMARRLAAGPTHAYAAAKALINQAAGVDRLDHHLDRELESLARSAESADFAEGITAFFARQAPGFKGR
;
A
#
# COMPACT_ATOMS: atom_id res chain seq x y z
N MET A 1 11.40 -13.48 11.68
CA MET A 1 10.34 -14.28 10.98
C MET A 1 10.10 -13.64 9.63
N ASN A 2 9.91 -14.41 8.58
CA ASN A 2 9.61 -13.86 7.27
C ASN A 2 8.11 -13.52 7.22
N HIS A 3 7.77 -12.23 7.14
CA HIS A 3 6.38 -11.75 7.14
C HIS A 3 5.77 -11.64 5.74
N ILE A 4 6.52 -12.01 4.70
CA ILE A 4 6.04 -12.11 3.33
C ILE A 4 6.19 -13.55 2.86
N HIS A 5 5.07 -14.16 2.52
CA HIS A 5 5.04 -15.50 1.94
C HIS A 5 4.87 -15.39 0.43
N THR A 6 5.59 -16.20 -0.31
CA THR A 6 5.48 -16.29 -1.76
C THR A 6 5.12 -17.72 -2.16
N GLU A 7 4.16 -17.84 -3.07
CA GLU A 7 3.66 -19.11 -3.57
C GLU A 7 3.48 -19.03 -5.10
N ARG A 8 3.49 -20.16 -5.77
CA ARG A 8 3.19 -20.26 -7.20
C ARG A 8 2.05 -21.22 -7.44
N ASP A 9 1.11 -20.79 -8.29
CA ASP A 9 0.08 -21.63 -8.86
C ASP A 9 0.21 -21.57 -10.39
N GLY A 10 0.96 -22.49 -10.95
CA GLY A 10 1.34 -22.48 -12.36
C GLY A 10 2.09 -21.16 -12.71
N ALA A 11 1.51 -20.36 -13.60
CA ALA A 11 2.05 -19.07 -14.02
C ALA A 11 1.53 -17.88 -13.18
N VAL A 12 0.83 -18.13 -12.07
CA VAL A 12 0.39 -17.11 -11.12
C VAL A 12 1.36 -17.07 -9.94
N GLY A 13 1.94 -15.90 -9.66
CA GLY A 13 2.68 -15.63 -8.43
C GLY A 13 1.74 -15.08 -7.37
N ILE A 14 1.83 -15.58 -6.14
CA ILE A 14 1.05 -15.11 -5.00
C ILE A 14 2.01 -14.53 -3.98
N ILE A 15 1.77 -13.29 -3.57
CA ILE A 15 2.49 -12.59 -2.50
C ILE A 15 1.50 -12.35 -1.37
N ALA A 16 1.77 -12.93 -0.20
CA ALA A 16 0.92 -12.76 0.97
C ALA A 16 1.65 -12.00 2.08
N ILE A 17 1.04 -10.92 2.56
CA ILE A 17 1.48 -10.24 3.79
C ILE A 17 0.98 -11.08 4.95
N ALA A 18 1.91 -11.66 5.71
CA ALA A 18 1.66 -12.71 6.71
C ALA A 18 2.06 -12.26 8.13
N ARG A 19 1.56 -11.09 8.52
CA ARG A 19 1.80 -10.47 9.82
C ARG A 19 0.48 -10.22 10.55
N GLY A 20 -0.38 -11.26 10.57
CA GLY A 20 -1.78 -11.17 11.01
C GLY A 20 -1.96 -10.67 12.45
N GLU A 21 -1.07 -11.00 13.39
CA GLU A 21 -1.08 -10.50 14.77
C GLU A 21 -0.89 -8.98 14.87
N HIS A 22 -0.35 -8.35 13.83
CA HIS A 22 -0.16 -6.92 13.67
C HIS A 22 -1.06 -6.32 12.59
N PHE A 23 -2.19 -6.97 12.25
CA PHE A 23 -3.10 -6.51 11.18
C PHE A 23 -2.40 -6.31 9.83
N ASN A 24 -1.40 -7.14 9.53
CA ASN A 24 -0.57 -7.05 8.33
C ASN A 24 0.04 -5.65 8.11
N SER A 25 0.34 -4.93 9.22
CA SER A 25 1.01 -3.63 9.17
C SER A 25 2.47 -3.77 8.73
N LEU A 26 3.02 -2.69 8.20
CA LEU A 26 4.31 -2.65 7.55
C LEU A 26 5.36 -1.96 8.45
N ASP A 27 6.34 -2.73 8.90
CA ASP A 27 7.62 -2.24 9.37
C ASP A 27 8.65 -2.28 8.24
N VAL A 28 9.88 -1.83 8.48
CA VAL A 28 10.96 -1.81 7.48
C VAL A 28 11.26 -3.22 6.97
N ALA A 29 11.32 -4.22 7.85
CA ALA A 29 11.61 -5.60 7.45
C ALA A 29 10.52 -6.16 6.52
N THR A 30 9.25 -5.94 6.85
CA THR A 30 8.11 -6.37 6.02
C THR A 30 8.09 -5.62 4.68
N ALA A 31 8.32 -4.31 4.67
CA ALA A 31 8.37 -3.50 3.45
C ALA A 31 9.53 -3.92 2.53
N ARG A 32 10.71 -4.19 3.08
CA ARG A 32 11.87 -4.73 2.37
C ARG A 32 11.58 -6.10 1.75
N ASP A 33 11.00 -7.01 2.51
CA ASP A 33 10.70 -8.36 2.03
C ASP A 33 9.57 -8.33 0.97
N LEU A 34 8.58 -7.43 1.12
CA LEU A 34 7.55 -7.18 0.11
C LEU A 34 8.17 -6.67 -1.21
N ARG A 35 9.11 -5.72 -1.11
CA ARG A 35 9.86 -5.26 -2.28
C ARG A 35 10.60 -6.41 -2.96
N LYS A 36 11.29 -7.25 -2.20
CA LYS A 36 12.03 -8.40 -2.73
C LYS A 36 11.09 -9.37 -3.47
N ALA A 37 9.94 -9.69 -2.90
CA ALA A 37 8.93 -10.55 -3.51
C ALA A 37 8.32 -9.91 -4.77
N GLY A 38 7.94 -8.63 -4.70
CA GLY A 38 7.37 -7.87 -5.82
C GLY A 38 8.33 -7.81 -7.02
N LEU A 39 9.59 -7.43 -6.78
CA LEU A 39 10.62 -7.41 -7.82
C LEU A 39 10.89 -8.82 -8.37
N GLY A 40 10.95 -9.82 -7.51
CA GLY A 40 11.16 -11.22 -7.92
C GLY A 40 10.11 -11.64 -8.95
N TYR A 41 8.82 -11.47 -8.64
CA TYR A 41 7.76 -11.85 -9.55
C TYR A 41 7.56 -10.90 -10.75
N ALA A 42 7.84 -9.61 -10.59
CA ALA A 42 7.82 -8.68 -11.71
C ALA A 42 8.81 -9.09 -12.83
N ARG A 43 9.97 -9.61 -12.46
CA ARG A 43 11.07 -9.97 -13.37
C ARG A 43 11.07 -11.45 -13.79
N ASP A 44 10.38 -12.33 -13.07
CA ASP A 44 10.30 -13.75 -13.41
C ASP A 44 9.42 -13.97 -14.64
N ARG A 45 10.01 -14.42 -15.74
CA ARG A 45 9.32 -14.68 -17.01
C ARG A 45 8.32 -15.84 -16.95
N ALA A 46 8.47 -16.76 -15.99
CA ALA A 46 7.55 -17.87 -15.80
C ALA A 46 6.24 -17.40 -15.13
N ILE A 47 6.26 -16.27 -14.39
CA ILE A 47 5.08 -15.65 -13.79
C ILE A 47 4.45 -14.70 -14.80
N ARG A 48 3.14 -14.87 -15.03
CA ARG A 48 2.36 -14.11 -16.02
C ARG A 48 1.25 -13.24 -15.42
N ALA A 49 0.89 -13.50 -14.15
CA ALA A 49 0.02 -12.65 -13.34
C ALA A 49 0.48 -12.75 -11.87
N VAL A 50 0.26 -11.70 -11.07
CA VAL A 50 0.62 -11.66 -9.65
C VAL A 50 -0.59 -11.29 -8.83
N VAL A 51 -0.84 -12.02 -7.74
CA VAL A 51 -1.84 -11.71 -6.71
C VAL A 51 -1.12 -11.22 -5.47
N LEU A 52 -1.47 -10.03 -4.99
CA LEU A 52 -1.06 -9.50 -3.70
C LEU A 52 -2.24 -9.61 -2.73
N ARG A 53 -2.03 -10.26 -1.59
CA ARG A 53 -3.06 -10.47 -0.57
C ARG A 53 -2.50 -10.29 0.85
N GLY A 54 -3.39 -10.16 1.81
CA GLY A 54 -3.07 -10.36 3.23
C GLY A 54 -3.59 -11.72 3.73
N ILE A 55 -3.18 -12.13 4.92
CA ILE A 55 -3.72 -13.32 5.59
C ILE A 55 -4.65 -12.93 6.75
N ASN A 56 -5.40 -13.91 7.28
CA ASN A 56 -6.26 -13.77 8.46
C ASN A 56 -7.36 -12.70 8.32
N GLY A 57 -7.93 -12.54 7.12
CA GLY A 57 -9.03 -11.60 6.88
C GLY A 57 -8.64 -10.13 7.05
N VAL A 58 -7.38 -9.78 6.82
CA VAL A 58 -6.85 -8.42 6.78
C VAL A 58 -5.94 -8.29 5.58
N PHE A 59 -6.17 -7.30 4.71
CA PHE A 59 -5.25 -7.04 3.62
C PHE A 59 -3.97 -6.37 4.15
N CYS A 60 -4.08 -5.13 4.61
CA CYS A 60 -2.98 -4.38 5.21
C CYS A 60 -3.52 -3.12 5.90
N SER A 61 -3.09 -2.85 7.12
CA SER A 61 -3.51 -1.68 7.90
C SER A 61 -2.59 -0.46 7.78
N GLY A 62 -1.57 -0.51 6.91
CA GLY A 62 -0.59 0.57 6.73
C GLY A 62 0.67 0.39 7.57
N ALA A 63 1.39 1.48 7.84
CA ALA A 63 2.62 1.43 8.62
C ALA A 63 2.38 0.94 10.05
N ASP A 64 3.33 0.19 10.60
CA ASP A 64 3.30 -0.23 12.01
C ASP A 64 3.63 0.95 12.94
N LEU A 65 2.57 1.58 13.48
CA LEU A 65 2.71 2.72 14.38
C LEU A 65 3.42 2.38 15.70
N LYS A 66 3.44 1.10 16.13
CA LYS A 66 4.25 0.70 17.29
C LYS A 66 5.73 0.76 16.96
N TYR A 67 6.09 0.26 15.77
CA TYR A 67 7.45 0.33 15.26
C TYR A 67 7.91 1.79 15.10
N VAL A 68 7.07 2.65 14.50
CA VAL A 68 7.36 4.09 14.35
C VAL A 68 7.54 4.76 15.71
N ARG A 69 6.64 4.51 16.65
CA ARG A 69 6.71 5.08 18.00
C ARG A 69 7.97 4.65 18.79
N ALA A 70 8.48 3.45 18.52
CA ALA A 70 9.72 2.96 19.10
C ALA A 70 10.98 3.56 18.45
N GLY A 71 10.85 4.40 17.41
CA GLY A 71 11.98 5.03 16.71
C GLY A 71 12.56 4.18 15.57
N GLY A 72 11.88 3.08 15.18
CA GLY A 72 12.35 2.16 14.15
C GLY A 72 13.55 1.31 14.57
N ASP A 73 14.16 0.61 13.62
CA ASP A 73 15.41 -0.12 13.81
C ASP A 73 16.58 0.69 13.26
N THR A 74 17.45 1.13 14.15
CA THR A 74 18.62 1.97 13.81
C THR A 74 19.66 1.25 12.95
N ALA A 75 19.69 -0.09 12.96
CA ALA A 75 20.62 -0.87 12.16
C ALA A 75 20.30 -0.81 10.66
N ASP A 76 19.02 -0.79 10.30
CA ASP A 76 18.56 -0.68 8.91
C ASP A 76 18.67 0.76 8.34
N LEU A 77 18.89 1.77 9.21
CA LEU A 77 18.94 3.21 8.85
C LEU A 77 20.34 3.71 8.49
N SER A 78 21.37 2.95 8.79
CA SER A 78 22.76 3.46 8.73
C SER A 78 23.19 3.93 7.34
N TYR A 79 22.61 3.40 6.26
CA TYR A 79 22.95 3.78 4.90
C TYR A 79 22.25 5.05 4.41
N LEU A 80 21.17 5.48 5.08
CA LEU A 80 20.43 6.72 4.75
C LEU A 80 20.97 7.96 5.47
N LYS A 81 21.80 7.76 6.50
CA LYS A 81 22.39 8.86 7.24
C LYS A 81 23.60 9.41 6.51
N PRO A 82 23.65 10.73 6.22
CA PRO A 82 24.90 11.35 5.78
C PRO A 82 26.02 11.08 6.77
N ALA A 83 27.24 10.80 6.27
CA ALA A 83 28.41 10.65 7.12
C ALA A 83 28.59 11.90 8.01
N GLY A 84 28.50 11.74 9.33
CA GLY A 84 28.64 12.85 10.30
C GLY A 84 27.33 13.46 10.80
N ALA A 85 26.16 12.93 10.44
CA ALA A 85 24.91 13.36 11.06
C ALA A 85 24.81 12.81 12.48
N ASP A 86 24.70 13.69 13.47
CA ASP A 86 24.47 13.32 14.86
C ASP A 86 23.16 12.55 15.00
N SER A 87 23.24 11.45 15.75
CA SER A 87 22.11 10.54 16.03
C SER A 87 21.08 11.11 17.04
N THR A 88 21.10 12.42 17.30
CA THR A 88 20.29 13.08 18.33
C THR A 88 18.89 13.48 17.88
N GLY A 89 18.49 13.23 16.64
CA GLY A 89 17.15 13.53 16.14
C GLY A 89 16.33 12.26 15.91
N GLY A 90 15.86 11.60 16.96
CA GLY A 90 14.92 10.49 16.89
C GLY A 90 13.49 10.97 16.62
N GLY A 91 13.24 11.68 15.52
CA GLY A 91 11.90 12.06 15.09
C GLY A 91 11.15 10.87 14.48
N PHE A 92 9.82 10.96 14.45
CA PHE A 92 8.96 9.92 13.85
C PHE A 92 9.10 9.82 12.32
N GLY A 93 9.66 10.84 11.65
CA GLY A 93 9.82 10.90 10.20
C GLY A 93 10.77 9.85 9.64
N GLU A 94 11.86 9.54 10.36
CA GLU A 94 12.88 8.61 9.86
C GLU A 94 12.36 7.18 9.65
N PRO A 95 11.65 6.54 10.61
CA PRO A 95 11.04 5.22 10.37
C PRO A 95 10.08 5.21 9.19
N PHE A 96 9.31 6.29 8.97
CA PHE A 96 8.43 6.39 7.80
C PHE A 96 9.22 6.46 6.51
N LYS A 97 10.28 7.27 6.42
CA LYS A 97 11.12 7.37 5.22
C LYS A 97 11.63 6.00 4.80
N GLN A 98 12.12 5.19 5.74
CA GLN A 98 12.62 3.85 5.45
C GLN A 98 11.55 2.91 4.92
N ILE A 99 10.38 2.87 5.57
CA ILE A 99 9.25 2.06 5.11
C ILE A 99 8.87 2.50 3.69
N LEU A 100 8.75 3.82 3.46
CA LEU A 100 8.33 4.39 2.18
C LEU A 100 9.33 4.14 1.05
N GLU A 101 10.63 4.18 1.28
CA GLU A 101 11.62 3.87 0.24
C GLU A 101 11.41 2.47 -0.34
N TYR A 102 11.21 1.47 0.50
CA TYR A 102 10.92 0.11 0.03
C TYR A 102 9.56 0.02 -0.66
N LEU A 103 8.53 0.65 -0.11
CA LEU A 103 7.17 0.59 -0.68
C LEU A 103 7.07 1.37 -1.99
N HIS A 104 7.66 2.56 -2.07
CA HIS A 104 7.67 3.36 -3.30
C HIS A 104 8.38 2.62 -4.43
N SER A 105 9.54 2.01 -4.14
CA SER A 105 10.22 1.14 -5.10
C SER A 105 9.35 -0.06 -5.53
N THR A 106 8.61 -0.67 -4.60
CA THR A 106 7.67 -1.77 -4.89
C THR A 106 6.55 -1.30 -5.82
N ILE A 107 5.94 -0.16 -5.52
CA ILE A 107 4.85 0.44 -6.30
C ILE A 107 5.31 0.78 -7.72
N SER A 108 6.49 1.38 -7.86
CA SER A 108 7.07 1.69 -9.17
C SER A 108 7.30 0.44 -10.00
N GLU A 109 7.80 -0.64 -9.40
CA GLU A 109 7.98 -1.93 -10.08
C GLU A 109 6.65 -2.59 -10.46
N ILE A 110 5.62 -2.54 -9.59
CA ILE A 110 4.27 -3.02 -9.92
C ILE A 110 3.75 -2.31 -11.18
N LYS A 111 3.90 -0.98 -11.26
CA LYS A 111 3.45 -0.21 -12.43
C LYS A 111 4.23 -0.50 -13.69
N ARG A 112 5.54 -0.73 -13.59
CA ARG A 112 6.42 -1.06 -14.73
C ARG A 112 6.39 -2.52 -15.13
N ALA A 113 5.94 -3.43 -14.26
CA ALA A 113 5.92 -4.86 -14.52
C ALA A 113 5.18 -5.20 -15.82
N PRO A 114 5.77 -6.03 -16.72
CA PRO A 114 5.14 -6.39 -18.00
C PRO A 114 4.10 -7.51 -17.83
N LYS A 115 3.28 -7.40 -16.79
CA LYS A 115 2.23 -8.36 -16.42
C LYS A 115 1.24 -7.71 -15.45
N PRO A 116 0.00 -8.23 -15.33
CA PRO A 116 -0.96 -7.71 -14.38
C PRO A 116 -0.60 -8.07 -12.94
N PHE A 117 -0.81 -7.11 -12.03
CA PHE A 117 -0.85 -7.26 -10.59
C PHE A 117 -2.28 -7.05 -10.08
N ILE A 118 -2.76 -7.96 -9.25
CA ILE A 118 -4.11 -7.97 -8.69
C ILE A 118 -3.99 -7.82 -7.18
N ALA A 119 -4.61 -6.81 -6.59
CA ALA A 119 -4.82 -6.75 -5.15
C ALA A 119 -6.07 -7.54 -4.77
N ALA A 120 -5.93 -8.53 -3.91
CA ALA A 120 -7.02 -9.33 -3.38
C ALA A 120 -7.30 -8.88 -1.93
N VAL A 121 -8.31 -8.01 -1.77
CA VAL A 121 -8.61 -7.35 -0.51
C VAL A 121 -9.69 -8.12 0.24
N ASP A 122 -9.29 -8.82 1.30
CA ASP A 122 -10.20 -9.40 2.28
C ASP A 122 -10.01 -8.70 3.63
N GLY A 123 -11.11 -8.16 4.18
CA GLY A 123 -11.05 -7.33 5.38
C GLY A 123 -10.51 -5.92 5.12
N ILE A 124 -9.63 -5.43 6.00
CA ILE A 124 -9.24 -4.01 5.99
C ILE A 124 -8.08 -3.72 5.05
N ALA A 125 -8.22 -2.65 4.25
CA ALA A 125 -7.15 -1.97 3.54
C ALA A 125 -7.15 -0.50 3.98
N ALA A 126 -6.18 -0.11 4.81
CA ALA A 126 -6.13 1.24 5.38
C ALA A 126 -4.75 1.87 5.22
N ALA A 127 -4.70 3.19 5.14
CA ALA A 127 -3.46 3.98 4.98
C ALA A 127 -2.56 3.39 3.88
N GLY A 128 -1.34 2.99 4.19
CA GLY A 128 -0.42 2.37 3.22
C GLY A 128 -0.98 1.12 2.54
N GLY A 129 -1.83 0.34 3.23
CA GLY A 129 -2.54 -0.79 2.62
C GLY A 129 -3.55 -0.34 1.55
N PHE A 130 -4.22 0.79 1.75
CA PHE A 130 -5.10 1.38 0.75
C PHE A 130 -4.31 1.86 -0.47
N GLY A 131 -3.18 2.56 -0.25
CA GLY A 131 -2.28 3.00 -1.32
C GLY A 131 -1.71 1.82 -2.12
N LEU A 132 -1.27 0.77 -1.43
CA LEU A 132 -0.73 -0.43 -2.05
C LEU A 132 -1.77 -1.18 -2.90
N ALA A 133 -3.04 -1.24 -2.45
CA ALA A 133 -4.12 -1.81 -3.24
C ALA A 133 -4.36 -1.02 -4.53
N MET A 134 -4.43 0.33 -4.46
CA MET A 134 -4.60 1.20 -5.63
C MET A 134 -3.41 1.16 -6.60
N ALA A 135 -2.22 0.81 -6.13
CA ALA A 135 -1.05 0.66 -6.98
C ALA A 135 -1.12 -0.58 -7.88
N CYS A 136 -1.92 -1.60 -7.54
CA CYS A 136 -2.16 -2.75 -8.41
C CYS A 136 -2.99 -2.35 -9.64
N ASP A 137 -2.95 -3.21 -10.67
CA ASP A 137 -3.67 -2.94 -11.93
C ASP A 137 -5.16 -3.25 -11.81
N LEU A 138 -5.49 -4.25 -11.00
CA LEU A 138 -6.85 -4.64 -10.64
C LEU A 138 -6.96 -4.79 -9.14
N VAL A 139 -8.14 -4.47 -8.61
CA VAL A 139 -8.49 -4.69 -7.20
C VAL A 139 -9.75 -5.52 -7.15
N VAL A 140 -9.70 -6.68 -6.49
CA VAL A 140 -10.88 -7.47 -6.16
C VAL A 140 -11.06 -7.49 -4.65
N ALA A 141 -12.29 -7.43 -4.21
CA ALA A 141 -12.62 -7.37 -2.79
C ALA A 141 -13.57 -8.49 -2.38
N SER A 142 -13.44 -8.98 -1.15
CA SER A 142 -14.51 -9.74 -0.52
C SER A 142 -15.64 -8.79 -0.08
N GLU A 143 -16.86 -9.29 0.06
CA GLU A 143 -18.00 -8.49 0.55
C GLU A 143 -17.78 -7.88 1.95
N ARG A 144 -16.87 -8.44 2.74
CA ARG A 144 -16.49 -7.93 4.07
C ARG A 144 -15.29 -6.99 4.05
N ALA A 145 -14.74 -6.67 2.86
CA ALA A 145 -13.65 -5.75 2.74
C ALA A 145 -14.07 -4.33 3.13
N SER A 146 -13.12 -3.59 3.68
CA SER A 146 -13.29 -2.17 3.95
C SER A 146 -12.04 -1.38 3.62
N PHE A 147 -12.24 -0.16 3.15
CA PHE A 147 -11.21 0.73 2.67
C PHE A 147 -11.25 2.04 3.44
N GLU A 148 -10.10 2.53 3.83
CA GLU A 148 -10.01 3.76 4.60
C GLU A 148 -8.71 4.51 4.30
N TRP A 149 -8.82 5.85 4.11
CA TRP A 149 -7.65 6.70 3.96
C TRP A 149 -6.74 6.66 5.19
N ALA A 150 -7.32 6.77 6.38
CA ALA A 150 -6.77 6.62 7.72
C ALA A 150 -5.63 7.57 8.14
N TYR A 151 -4.85 8.14 7.24
CA TYR A 151 -3.70 9.00 7.58
C TYR A 151 -4.09 10.22 8.43
N SER A 152 -5.20 10.89 8.10
CA SER A 152 -5.66 12.07 8.84
C SER A 152 -6.06 11.79 10.30
N LYS A 153 -6.33 10.52 10.66
CA LYS A 153 -6.60 10.14 12.06
C LYS A 153 -5.41 10.37 13.00
N THR A 154 -4.22 10.34 12.45
CA THR A 154 -2.98 10.55 13.19
C THR A 154 -2.26 11.83 12.77
N GLY A 155 -2.89 12.72 11.99
CA GLY A 155 -2.26 13.97 11.55
C GLY A 155 -1.24 13.80 10.43
N LEU A 156 -1.27 12.68 9.69
CA LEU A 156 -0.39 12.43 8.56
C LEU A 156 -1.04 12.83 7.23
N THR A 157 -0.19 13.11 6.25
CA THR A 157 -0.56 13.20 4.83
C THR A 157 -0.62 11.80 4.22
N GLY A 158 -1.09 11.67 2.99
CA GLY A 158 -1.04 10.40 2.25
C GLY A 158 0.36 10.05 1.77
N ALA A 159 0.59 8.77 1.56
CA ALA A 159 1.77 8.19 0.94
C ALA A 159 1.41 6.92 0.15
N GLU A 160 2.40 6.12 -0.19
CA GLU A 160 2.24 4.86 -0.95
C GLU A 160 1.39 5.04 -2.22
N SER A 161 1.67 6.09 -2.98
CA SER A 161 0.95 6.48 -4.20
C SER A 161 -0.53 6.84 -4.02
N SER A 162 -1.02 6.90 -2.79
CA SER A 162 -2.44 7.13 -2.52
C SER A 162 -2.90 8.52 -2.98
N THR A 163 -2.09 9.57 -2.81
CA THR A 163 -2.42 10.91 -3.30
C THR A 163 -2.27 11.03 -4.83
N PHE A 164 -1.53 10.11 -5.46
CA PHE A 164 -1.39 10.04 -6.90
C PHE A 164 -2.57 9.33 -7.57
N PHE A 165 -2.91 8.14 -7.09
CA PHE A 165 -3.94 7.33 -7.74
C PHE A 165 -5.36 7.69 -7.33
N LEU A 166 -5.60 8.07 -6.08
CA LEU A 166 -6.96 8.34 -5.60
C LEU A 166 -7.71 9.37 -6.48
N PRO A 167 -7.17 10.57 -6.77
CA PRO A 167 -7.89 11.52 -7.61
C PRO A 167 -8.05 11.06 -9.08
N ARG A 168 -7.18 10.17 -9.56
CA ARG A 168 -7.28 9.57 -10.89
C ARG A 168 -8.37 8.51 -10.99
N LEU A 169 -8.61 7.79 -9.89
CA LEU A 169 -9.61 6.72 -9.84
C LEU A 169 -11.02 7.27 -9.57
N VAL A 170 -11.17 8.19 -8.62
CA VAL A 170 -12.49 8.64 -8.17
C VAL A 170 -12.84 10.08 -8.55
N GLY A 171 -11.90 10.80 -9.15
CA GLY A 171 -12.01 12.23 -9.44
C GLY A 171 -11.69 13.10 -8.22
N LEU A 172 -11.32 14.37 -8.48
CA LEU A 172 -10.76 15.26 -7.46
C LEU A 172 -11.69 15.49 -6.25
N ARG A 173 -13.00 15.70 -6.49
CA ARG A 173 -13.94 16.01 -5.39
C ARG A 173 -14.12 14.84 -4.43
N ARG A 174 -14.27 13.62 -4.93
CA ARG A 174 -14.36 12.41 -4.09
C ARG A 174 -13.04 12.11 -3.40
N ALA A 175 -11.91 12.37 -4.06
CA ALA A 175 -10.61 12.23 -3.42
C ALA A 175 -10.47 13.17 -2.23
N MET A 176 -10.87 14.46 -2.37
CA MET A 176 -10.88 15.41 -1.27
C MET A 176 -11.84 15.00 -0.13
N GLU A 177 -13.02 14.49 -0.46
CA GLU A 177 -13.96 13.95 0.53
C GLU A 177 -13.32 12.81 1.35
N LEU A 178 -12.71 11.83 0.66
CA LEU A 178 -12.07 10.69 1.31
C LEU A 178 -10.88 11.10 2.18
N VAL A 179 -10.11 12.08 1.75
CA VAL A 179 -8.94 12.57 2.49
C VAL A 179 -9.34 13.40 3.70
N LEU A 180 -10.27 14.34 3.52
CA LEU A 180 -10.61 15.32 4.56
C LEU A 180 -11.60 14.79 5.59
N LEU A 181 -12.61 14.03 5.15
CA LEU A 181 -13.65 13.46 6.03
C LEU A 181 -13.30 12.05 6.50
N ASN A 182 -12.40 11.40 5.81
CA ASN A 182 -11.89 10.06 6.13
C ASN A 182 -12.97 9.01 6.44
N PRO A 183 -13.99 8.87 5.58
CA PRO A 183 -15.02 7.86 5.80
C PRO A 183 -14.46 6.46 5.57
N ARG A 184 -14.95 5.50 6.33
CA ARG A 184 -14.71 4.09 6.05
C ARG A 184 -15.67 3.63 4.96
N LEU A 185 -15.14 3.10 3.86
CA LEU A 185 -15.92 2.56 2.75
C LEU A 185 -16.06 1.06 2.91
N ASP A 186 -17.26 0.54 2.70
CA ASP A 186 -17.46 -0.90 2.48
C ASP A 186 -17.11 -1.30 1.03
N ALA A 187 -17.08 -2.60 0.76
CA ALA A 187 -16.73 -3.14 -0.55
C ALA A 187 -17.68 -2.66 -1.66
N LYS A 188 -18.99 -2.55 -1.37
CA LYS A 188 -20.00 -2.09 -2.33
C LYS A 188 -19.74 -0.64 -2.71
N ARG A 189 -19.52 0.23 -1.73
CA ARG A 189 -19.25 1.65 -1.98
C ARG A 189 -17.93 1.85 -2.72
N ALA A 190 -16.91 1.05 -2.40
CA ALA A 190 -15.64 1.07 -3.12
C ALA A 190 -15.80 0.67 -4.60
N LEU A 191 -16.66 -0.33 -4.90
CA LEU A 191 -17.00 -0.73 -6.26
C LEU A 191 -17.74 0.40 -7.00
N GLU A 192 -18.76 1.01 -6.38
CA GLU A 192 -19.52 2.14 -6.96
C GLU A 192 -18.63 3.36 -7.28
N MET A 193 -17.57 3.55 -6.50
CA MET A 193 -16.61 4.64 -6.70
C MET A 193 -15.51 4.31 -7.72
N GLY A 194 -15.43 3.07 -8.20
CA GLY A 194 -14.39 2.64 -9.14
C GLY A 194 -13.04 2.33 -8.48
N LEU A 195 -12.98 2.19 -7.15
CA LEU A 195 -11.79 1.77 -6.41
C LEU A 195 -11.54 0.27 -6.51
N VAL A 196 -12.57 -0.51 -6.81
CA VAL A 196 -12.56 -1.97 -6.86
C VAL A 196 -13.20 -2.42 -8.17
N ASN A 197 -12.63 -3.44 -8.81
CA ASN A 197 -13.12 -3.99 -10.08
C ASN A 197 -14.22 -5.03 -9.92
N ALA A 198 -14.22 -5.78 -8.80
CA ALA A 198 -15.23 -6.78 -8.48
C ALA A 198 -15.33 -7.00 -6.98
N VAL A 199 -16.53 -7.37 -6.53
CA VAL A 199 -16.79 -7.80 -5.15
C VAL A 199 -17.34 -9.21 -5.19
N TYR A 200 -16.76 -10.11 -4.40
CA TYR A 200 -17.16 -11.50 -4.31
C TYR A 200 -17.67 -11.87 -2.92
N PRO A 201 -18.62 -12.81 -2.81
CA PRO A 201 -18.99 -13.37 -1.53
C PRO A 201 -17.77 -13.93 -0.78
N ALA A 202 -17.69 -13.73 0.52
CA ALA A 202 -16.52 -14.13 1.31
C ALA A 202 -16.18 -15.62 1.16
N ALA A 203 -17.18 -16.48 1.06
CA ALA A 203 -17.00 -17.93 0.88
C ALA A 203 -16.39 -18.31 -0.48
N ARG A 204 -16.49 -17.47 -1.50
CA ARG A 204 -15.97 -17.70 -2.86
C ARG A 204 -14.81 -16.79 -3.21
N PHE A 205 -14.42 -15.90 -2.33
CA PHE A 205 -13.46 -14.84 -2.61
C PHE A 205 -12.12 -15.37 -3.13
N GLU A 206 -11.56 -16.38 -2.48
CA GLU A 206 -10.29 -16.98 -2.89
C GLU A 206 -10.40 -17.68 -4.25
N GLU A 207 -11.45 -18.48 -4.44
CA GLU A 207 -11.72 -19.19 -5.70
C GLU A 207 -11.84 -18.21 -6.88
N GLU A 208 -12.68 -17.19 -6.76
CA GLU A 208 -12.93 -16.18 -7.81
C GLU A 208 -11.68 -15.34 -8.12
N THR A 209 -10.93 -14.98 -7.07
CA THR A 209 -9.66 -14.26 -7.23
C THR A 209 -8.66 -15.09 -8.04
N MET A 210 -8.49 -16.37 -7.68
CA MET A 210 -7.57 -17.26 -8.37
C MET A 210 -8.04 -17.61 -9.78
N ALA A 211 -9.35 -17.73 -10.01
CA ALA A 211 -9.91 -17.92 -11.34
C ALA A 211 -9.60 -16.73 -12.25
N MET A 212 -9.75 -15.49 -11.74
CA MET A 212 -9.35 -14.27 -12.47
C MET A 212 -7.85 -14.28 -12.76
N ALA A 213 -7.01 -14.56 -11.78
CA ALA A 213 -5.55 -14.57 -11.93
C ALA A 213 -5.09 -15.61 -12.96
N ARG A 214 -5.62 -16.84 -12.91
CA ARG A 214 -5.33 -17.91 -13.89
C ARG A 214 -5.77 -17.51 -15.31
N ARG A 215 -6.96 -16.90 -15.44
CA ARG A 215 -7.44 -16.38 -16.73
C ARG A 215 -6.48 -15.35 -17.31
N LEU A 216 -5.99 -14.41 -16.50
CA LEU A 216 -5.02 -13.40 -16.94
C LEU A 216 -3.66 -14.05 -17.27
N ALA A 217 -3.21 -15.01 -16.48
CA ALA A 217 -1.98 -15.74 -16.73
C ALA A 217 -2.05 -16.61 -17.98
N ALA A 218 -3.23 -17.10 -18.37
CA ALA A 218 -3.46 -17.84 -19.63
C ALA A 218 -3.58 -16.92 -20.86
N GLY A 219 -3.83 -15.61 -20.66
CA GLY A 219 -4.05 -14.63 -21.72
C GLY A 219 -2.77 -14.17 -22.45
N PRO A 220 -2.88 -13.23 -23.39
CA PRO A 220 -1.75 -12.72 -24.17
C PRO A 220 -0.91 -11.74 -23.36
N THR A 221 -0.06 -12.22 -22.47
CA THR A 221 0.74 -11.42 -21.51
C THR A 221 1.52 -10.28 -22.19
N HIS A 222 2.08 -10.54 -23.39
CA HIS A 222 2.81 -9.50 -24.12
C HIS A 222 1.90 -8.34 -24.53
N ALA A 223 0.69 -8.64 -25.05
CA ALA A 223 -0.30 -7.60 -25.38
C ALA A 223 -0.79 -6.86 -24.13
N TYR A 224 -1.01 -7.58 -23.02
CA TYR A 224 -1.37 -6.95 -21.76
C TYR A 224 -0.28 -6.00 -21.26
N ALA A 225 0.99 -6.41 -21.36
CA ALA A 225 2.12 -5.56 -20.99
C ALA A 225 2.18 -4.27 -21.80
N ALA A 226 2.04 -4.39 -23.13
CA ALA A 226 2.03 -3.23 -24.03
C ALA A 226 0.85 -2.29 -23.76
N ALA A 227 -0.36 -2.84 -23.62
CA ALA A 227 -1.56 -2.06 -23.30
C ALA A 227 -1.43 -1.36 -21.94
N LYS A 228 -0.94 -2.06 -20.88
CA LYS A 228 -0.69 -1.48 -19.57
C LYS A 228 0.28 -0.31 -19.66
N ALA A 229 1.39 -0.45 -20.40
CA ALA A 229 2.36 0.62 -20.58
C ALA A 229 1.73 1.86 -21.24
N LEU A 230 0.94 1.68 -22.32
CA LEU A 230 0.25 2.77 -23.00
C LEU A 230 -0.81 3.46 -22.12
N ILE A 231 -1.60 2.69 -21.37
CA ILE A 231 -2.60 3.22 -20.44
C ILE A 231 -1.89 4.01 -19.31
N ASN A 232 -0.82 3.47 -18.73
CA ASN A 232 -0.05 4.15 -17.70
C ASN A 232 0.54 5.47 -18.23
N GLN A 233 1.09 5.48 -19.43
CA GLN A 233 1.60 6.69 -20.05
C GLN A 233 0.49 7.73 -20.27
N ALA A 234 -0.66 7.32 -20.84
CA ALA A 234 -1.80 8.21 -21.04
C ALA A 234 -2.38 8.77 -19.74
N ALA A 235 -2.30 8.01 -18.63
CA ALA A 235 -2.71 8.43 -17.30
C ALA A 235 -1.66 9.27 -16.55
N GLY A 236 -0.51 9.57 -17.18
CA GLY A 236 0.57 10.35 -16.58
C GLY A 236 1.33 9.62 -15.47
N VAL A 237 1.38 8.28 -15.51
CA VAL A 237 2.10 7.45 -14.52
C VAL A 237 3.63 7.57 -14.66
N ASP A 238 4.13 8.14 -15.74
CA ASP A 238 5.51 8.56 -15.91
C ASP A 238 5.98 9.57 -14.86
N ARG A 239 5.03 10.31 -14.24
CA ARG A 239 5.30 11.26 -13.13
C ARG A 239 5.24 10.62 -11.75
N LEU A 240 4.96 9.32 -11.67
CA LEU A 240 4.73 8.62 -10.39
C LEU A 240 5.94 8.73 -9.46
N ASP A 241 7.14 8.41 -9.94
CA ASP A 241 8.33 8.39 -9.09
C ASP A 241 8.59 9.77 -8.45
N HIS A 242 8.51 10.83 -9.25
CA HIS A 242 8.65 12.19 -8.71
C HIS A 242 7.54 12.55 -7.69
N HIS A 243 6.32 12.02 -7.88
CA HIS A 243 5.24 12.22 -6.91
C HIS A 243 5.46 11.43 -5.62
N LEU A 244 5.97 10.21 -5.72
CA LEU A 244 6.34 9.39 -4.56
C LEU A 244 7.41 10.06 -3.70
N ASP A 245 8.42 10.69 -4.30
CA ASP A 245 9.43 11.49 -3.58
C ASP A 245 8.76 12.62 -2.78
N ARG A 246 7.79 13.33 -3.38
CA ARG A 246 7.04 14.40 -2.70
C ARG A 246 6.12 13.87 -1.60
N GLU A 247 5.50 12.71 -1.77
CA GLU A 247 4.74 12.04 -0.72
C GLU A 247 5.63 11.70 0.48
N LEU A 248 6.82 11.13 0.22
CA LEU A 248 7.80 10.78 1.26
C LEU A 248 8.21 12.01 2.07
N GLU A 249 8.60 13.09 1.39
CA GLU A 249 8.98 14.35 2.06
C GLU A 249 7.83 14.95 2.88
N SER A 250 6.63 14.97 2.30
CA SER A 250 5.44 15.55 2.93
C SER A 250 5.02 14.76 4.15
N LEU A 251 4.98 13.41 4.06
CA LEU A 251 4.61 12.55 5.17
C LEU A 251 5.66 12.62 6.28
N ALA A 252 6.95 12.57 5.96
CA ALA A 252 8.02 12.68 6.94
C ALA A 252 7.94 14.01 7.71
N ARG A 253 7.68 15.13 7.02
CA ARG A 253 7.46 16.44 7.65
C ARG A 253 6.24 16.45 8.55
N SER A 254 5.13 15.85 8.12
CA SER A 254 3.92 15.74 8.94
C SER A 254 4.16 14.91 10.19
N ALA A 255 4.98 13.86 10.09
CA ALA A 255 5.34 13.01 11.23
C ALA A 255 6.19 13.73 12.31
N GLU A 256 6.83 14.85 11.95
CA GLU A 256 7.56 15.71 12.93
C GLU A 256 6.66 16.76 13.58
N SER A 257 5.38 16.85 13.21
CA SER A 257 4.45 17.85 13.75
C SER A 257 3.98 17.50 15.17
N ALA A 258 3.59 18.53 15.93
CA ALA A 258 2.95 18.33 17.23
C ALA A 258 1.60 17.61 17.09
N ASP A 259 0.90 17.79 15.99
CA ASP A 259 -0.36 17.11 15.70
C ASP A 259 -0.15 15.60 15.48
N PHE A 260 0.96 15.18 14.86
CA PHE A 260 1.26 13.75 14.76
C PHE A 260 1.61 13.14 16.13
N ALA A 261 2.42 13.84 16.95
CA ALA A 261 2.74 13.38 18.31
C ALA A 261 1.49 13.22 19.18
N GLU A 262 0.54 14.14 19.08
CA GLU A 262 -0.78 14.03 19.68
C GLU A 262 -1.59 12.88 19.07
N GLY A 263 -1.66 12.79 17.72
CA GLY A 263 -2.41 11.79 17.01
C GLY A 263 -1.98 10.37 17.30
N ILE A 264 -0.66 10.08 17.34
CA ILE A 264 -0.14 8.76 17.68
C ILE A 264 -0.41 8.40 19.14
N THR A 265 -0.34 9.39 20.04
CA THR A 265 -0.66 9.20 21.47
C THR A 265 -2.14 8.87 21.65
N ALA A 266 -3.03 9.65 21.05
CA ALA A 266 -4.48 9.46 21.08
C ALA A 266 -4.89 8.11 20.46
N PHE A 267 -4.25 7.71 19.36
CA PHE A 267 -4.48 6.42 18.69
C PHE A 267 -4.24 5.24 19.66
N PHE A 268 -3.12 5.22 20.37
CA PHE A 268 -2.83 4.15 21.32
C PHE A 268 -3.69 4.23 22.60
N ALA A 269 -4.11 5.42 23.00
CA ALA A 269 -5.04 5.64 24.10
C ALA A 269 -6.51 5.34 23.69
N ARG A 270 -6.80 5.10 22.41
CA ARG A 270 -8.17 4.95 21.85
C ARG A 270 -9.05 6.16 22.16
N GLN A 271 -8.50 7.34 22.03
CA GLN A 271 -9.15 8.62 22.28
C GLN A 271 -9.19 9.47 21.01
N ALA A 272 -10.06 10.46 20.96
CA ALA A 272 -10.04 11.45 19.91
C ALA A 272 -8.82 12.38 20.08
N PRO A 273 -8.03 12.66 19.02
CA PRO A 273 -6.92 13.58 19.12
C PRO A 273 -7.36 15.02 19.22
N GLY A 274 -6.60 15.84 19.96
CA GLY A 274 -6.80 17.29 20.10
C GLY A 274 -5.88 18.08 19.17
N PHE A 275 -6.04 17.96 17.85
CA PHE A 275 -5.19 18.64 16.87
C PHE A 275 -5.25 20.16 16.99
N LYS A 276 -4.11 20.82 16.76
CA LYS A 276 -3.93 22.27 16.86
C LYS A 276 -3.41 22.91 15.56
N GLY A 277 -3.20 22.11 14.51
CA GLY A 277 -2.74 22.58 13.20
C GLY A 277 -1.24 22.95 13.16
N ARG A 278 -0.40 22.31 13.98
CA ARG A 278 1.03 22.63 14.07
C ARG A 278 1.89 21.42 14.42
#